data_4ec1d41ac7f412f631822bd01049e8ac
#
_entry.id   4ec1d41ac7f412f631822bd01049e8ac
#
_cell.length_a   1.000
_cell.length_b   1.000
_cell.length_c   1.000
_cell.angle_alpha   90.00
_cell.angle_beta   90.00
_cell.angle_gamma   90.00
#
_symmetry.space_group_name_H-M   'P 1'
#
loop_
_entity.id
_entity.type
_entity.pdbx_description
1 polymer ?
#
loop_
_entity_poly.entity_id
_entity_poly.type
_entity_poly.pdbx_seq_one_letter_code
_entity_poly.pdbx_strand_id
1 'polypeptide(L)'
;SAGAPNKGLLRIDVSTPNIGWGPVETVSTNTYVCGSDTMYNFFPPPGFLCPDGSYPKRLIKQKTYNKVGNTFQNTERDAGWMVYHPSHGHIHIEGWGLYTLRLRDVTVADTLQWPVVNSGIKTSFCLIDLTTCSGSLGDCVDSVGNILNNASFPNYGLAGGYNCGNVTQGISVGRVDIYSRSLDESFVKIPYEA
;
A
#
# COMPACT_ATOMS: atom_id res chain seq x y z
N SER A 1 -5.72 -17.84 -16.01
CA SER A 1 -5.46 -19.26 -16.08
C SER A 1 -4.79 -19.68 -14.79
N ALA A 2 -5.41 -20.55 -14.04
CA ALA A 2 -4.74 -21.21 -12.95
C ALA A 2 -3.59 -22.01 -13.55
N GLY A 3 -2.38 -21.47 -13.50
CA GLY A 3 -1.19 -22.24 -13.76
C GLY A 3 -1.23 -23.51 -12.92
N ALA A 4 -0.51 -24.54 -13.33
CA ALA A 4 -0.39 -25.78 -12.58
C ALA A 4 -0.23 -25.46 -11.08
N PRO A 5 -0.93 -26.16 -10.20
CA PRO A 5 -0.92 -25.83 -8.79
C PRO A 5 0.52 -25.83 -8.30
N ASN A 6 1.04 -24.68 -7.97
CA ASN A 6 2.31 -24.55 -7.26
C ASN A 6 2.06 -25.15 -5.88
N LYS A 7 2.33 -26.45 -5.74
CA LYS A 7 2.15 -27.16 -4.47
C LYS A 7 2.84 -26.38 -3.35
N GLY A 8 2.11 -26.10 -2.28
CA GLY A 8 2.61 -25.35 -1.14
C GLY A 8 2.59 -23.81 -1.29
N LEU A 9 1.85 -23.26 -2.26
CA LEU A 9 1.61 -21.83 -2.35
C LEU A 9 0.12 -21.52 -2.22
N LEU A 10 -0.24 -20.67 -1.25
CA LEU A 10 -1.54 -20.05 -1.17
C LEU A 10 -1.47 -18.71 -1.91
N ARG A 11 -2.16 -18.61 -3.04
CA ARG A 11 -2.30 -17.34 -3.77
C ARG A 11 -3.53 -16.60 -3.29
N ILE A 12 -3.38 -15.30 -3.07
CA ILE A 12 -4.42 -14.44 -2.53
C ILE A 12 -4.65 -13.24 -3.44
N ASP A 13 -5.92 -12.87 -3.63
CA ASP A 13 -6.28 -11.54 -4.09
C ASP A 13 -6.32 -10.62 -2.88
N VAL A 14 -5.78 -9.42 -3.02
CA VAL A 14 -5.72 -8.44 -1.94
C VAL A 14 -6.34 -7.15 -2.41
N SER A 15 -7.23 -6.61 -1.60
CA SER A 15 -7.78 -5.27 -1.78
C SER A 15 -7.52 -4.41 -0.55
N THR A 16 -7.15 -3.17 -0.78
CA THR A 16 -6.94 -2.16 0.27
C THR A 16 -7.93 -1.03 0.07
N PRO A 17 -9.16 -1.13 0.62
CA PRO A 17 -10.14 -0.06 0.54
C PRO A 17 -9.79 1.07 1.52
N ASN A 18 -10.00 2.31 1.10
CA ASN A 18 -9.97 3.44 2.02
C ASN A 18 -11.35 3.65 2.63
N ILE A 19 -11.52 3.17 3.85
CA ILE A 19 -12.74 3.35 4.67
C ILE A 19 -12.59 4.47 5.70
N GLY A 20 -11.60 5.33 5.55
CA GLY A 20 -11.37 6.50 6.40
C GLY A 20 -12.15 7.72 5.95
N TRP A 21 -12.16 8.75 6.80
CA TRP A 21 -12.81 10.04 6.53
C TRP A 21 -12.00 10.96 5.60
N GLY A 22 -10.74 10.61 5.32
CA GLY A 22 -9.84 11.36 4.48
C GLY A 22 -9.03 10.45 3.57
N PRO A 23 -8.36 11.01 2.55
CA PRO A 23 -7.50 10.24 1.67
C PRO A 23 -6.30 9.68 2.44
N VAL A 24 -5.88 8.51 2.05
CA VAL A 24 -4.51 8.07 2.31
C VAL A 24 -3.65 8.73 1.23
N GLU A 25 -2.82 9.68 1.62
CA GLU A 25 -1.93 10.38 0.68
C GLU A 25 -0.50 10.36 1.20
N THR A 26 0.40 9.90 0.35
CA THR A 26 1.84 9.93 0.60
C THR A 26 2.52 10.80 -0.46
N VAL A 27 3.46 11.62 -0.01
CA VAL A 27 4.25 12.51 -0.87
C VAL A 27 5.72 12.24 -0.65
N SER A 28 6.45 12.07 -1.73
CA SER A 28 7.90 11.86 -1.66
C SER A 28 8.64 13.17 -1.35
N THR A 29 9.75 13.05 -0.64
CA THR A 29 10.70 14.15 -0.36
C THR A 29 11.92 14.07 -1.27
N ASN A 30 12.86 14.97 -1.13
CA ASN A 30 14.17 14.91 -1.79
C ASN A 30 15.25 14.31 -0.88
N THR A 31 14.84 13.47 0.07
CA THR A 31 15.74 12.72 0.95
C THR A 31 15.78 11.26 0.51
N TYR A 32 16.96 10.76 0.26
CA TYR A 32 17.22 9.40 -0.20
C TYR A 32 18.21 8.69 0.72
N VAL A 33 18.13 7.36 0.75
CA VAL A 33 19.05 6.50 1.52
C VAL A 33 19.63 5.43 0.61
N CYS A 34 20.92 5.20 0.75
CA CYS A 34 21.66 4.07 0.20
C CYS A 34 22.37 3.35 1.36
N GLY A 35 21.86 2.21 1.78
CA GLY A 35 22.36 1.54 2.97
C GLY A 35 22.24 2.42 4.21
N SER A 36 23.36 2.80 4.82
CA SER A 36 23.44 3.73 5.97
C SER A 36 23.52 5.21 5.57
N ASP A 37 23.79 5.51 4.31
CA ASP A 37 24.07 6.86 3.87
C ASP A 37 22.78 7.60 3.51
N THR A 38 22.58 8.79 4.10
CA THR A 38 21.44 9.65 3.83
C THR A 38 21.86 10.85 2.99
N MET A 39 21.17 11.05 1.88
CA MET A 39 21.38 12.13 0.95
C MET A 39 20.20 13.10 1.01
N TYR A 40 20.44 14.32 1.44
CA TYR A 40 19.44 15.37 1.54
C TYR A 40 19.45 16.25 0.29
N ASN A 41 18.27 16.73 -0.11
CA ASN A 41 18.12 17.57 -1.31
C ASN A 41 18.79 16.94 -2.55
N PHE A 42 18.69 15.63 -2.66
CA PHE A 42 19.31 14.85 -3.70
C PHE A 42 18.32 14.62 -4.85
N PHE A 43 18.83 14.70 -6.06
CA PHE A 43 18.09 14.46 -7.30
C PHE A 43 18.85 13.43 -8.11
N PRO A 44 18.58 12.13 -7.91
CA PRO A 44 19.32 11.08 -8.60
C PRO A 44 19.12 11.19 -10.11
N PRO A 45 20.18 11.08 -10.89
CA PRO A 45 20.05 10.98 -12.34
C PRO A 45 19.34 9.67 -12.72
N PRO A 46 18.76 9.60 -13.93
CA PRO A 46 18.16 8.37 -14.44
C PRO A 46 19.12 7.18 -14.34
N GLY A 47 18.64 6.07 -13.76
CA GLY A 47 19.44 4.86 -13.59
C GLY A 47 20.46 4.89 -12.44
N PHE A 48 20.41 5.89 -11.58
CA PHE A 48 21.28 5.94 -10.40
C PHE A 48 21.06 4.70 -9.51
N LEU A 49 22.17 4.07 -9.12
CA LEU A 49 22.18 2.96 -8.17
C LEU A 49 23.08 3.31 -6.98
N CYS A 50 22.75 2.76 -5.85
CA CYS A 50 23.58 2.78 -4.65
C CYS A 50 24.87 1.97 -4.86
N PRO A 51 25.91 2.14 -4.03
CA PRO A 51 27.15 1.38 -4.15
C PRO A 51 26.99 -0.15 -4.11
N ASP A 52 25.94 -0.64 -3.48
CA ASP A 52 25.58 -2.06 -3.42
C ASP A 52 24.76 -2.55 -4.64
N GLY A 53 24.50 -1.68 -5.62
CA GLY A 53 23.72 -1.96 -6.80
C GLY A 53 22.20 -1.88 -6.61
N SER A 54 21.72 -1.54 -5.41
CA SER A 54 20.30 -1.33 -5.18
C SER A 54 19.82 0.03 -5.67
N TYR A 55 18.51 0.20 -5.85
CA TYR A 55 17.92 1.51 -6.06
C TYR A 55 17.82 2.27 -4.74
N PRO A 56 18.10 3.59 -4.73
CA PRO A 56 17.97 4.39 -3.52
C PRO A 56 16.52 4.41 -3.04
N LYS A 57 16.35 4.31 -1.72
CA LYS A 57 15.03 4.47 -1.09
C LYS A 57 14.78 5.95 -0.87
N ARG A 58 13.60 6.41 -1.22
CA ARG A 58 13.17 7.80 -1.10
C ARG A 58 12.23 7.96 0.09
N LEU A 59 12.53 8.87 1.00
CA LEU A 59 11.66 9.17 2.14
C LEU A 59 10.31 9.71 1.66
N ILE A 60 9.24 9.18 2.23
CA ILE A 60 7.88 9.66 2.03
C ILE A 60 7.29 10.23 3.30
N LYS A 61 6.40 11.20 3.12
CA LYS A 61 5.56 11.76 4.16
C LYS A 61 4.10 11.41 3.90
N GLN A 62 3.40 11.04 4.94
CA GLN A 62 1.94 10.96 4.91
C GLN A 62 1.37 12.34 5.18
N LYS A 63 0.41 12.77 4.37
CA LYS A 63 -0.42 13.93 4.65
C LYS A 63 -1.69 13.51 5.38
N THR A 64 -1.96 14.16 6.49
CA THR A 64 -3.23 14.03 7.24
C THR A 64 -3.99 15.33 7.12
N TYR A 65 -5.22 15.27 6.64
CA TYR A 65 -6.07 16.42 6.40
C TYR A 65 -7.02 16.66 7.57
N ASN A 66 -7.13 17.93 8.00
CA ASN A 66 -8.05 18.38 9.02
C ASN A 66 -8.98 19.43 8.43
N LYS A 67 -10.28 19.25 8.58
CA LYS A 67 -11.27 20.22 8.17
C LYS A 67 -11.46 21.26 9.28
N VAL A 68 -11.25 22.54 8.96
CA VAL A 68 -11.44 23.68 9.87
C VAL A 68 -12.43 24.63 9.19
N GLY A 69 -13.67 24.63 9.65
CA GLY A 69 -14.76 25.35 8.98
C GLY A 69 -14.95 24.83 7.55
N ASN A 70 -14.81 25.71 6.55
CA ASN A 70 -14.90 25.38 5.14
C ASN A 70 -13.53 25.18 4.45
N THR A 71 -12.45 25.14 5.22
CA THR A 71 -11.10 24.98 4.70
C THR A 71 -10.48 23.68 5.17
N PHE A 72 -9.48 23.20 4.43
CA PHE A 72 -8.69 22.05 4.81
C PHE A 72 -7.26 22.49 5.10
N GLN A 73 -6.75 21.99 6.21
CA GLN A 73 -5.35 22.11 6.58
C GLN A 73 -4.74 20.71 6.54
N ASN A 74 -3.45 20.61 6.29
CA ASN A 74 -2.76 19.35 6.37
C ASN A 74 -1.56 19.42 7.32
N THR A 75 -1.25 18.29 7.91
CA THR A 75 0.00 18.03 8.62
C THR A 75 0.72 16.89 7.93
N GLU A 76 2.05 16.90 8.00
CA GLU A 76 2.89 15.87 7.39
C GLU A 76 3.69 15.15 8.46
N ARG A 77 3.86 13.84 8.29
CA ARG A 77 4.76 13.02 9.11
C ARG A 77 5.52 12.06 8.23
N ASP A 78 6.72 11.68 8.64
CA ASP A 78 7.46 10.64 7.96
C ASP A 78 6.68 9.31 8.01
N ALA A 79 6.59 8.63 6.89
CA ALA A 79 5.74 7.45 6.71
C ALA A 79 6.47 6.29 6.02
N GLY A 80 7.79 6.26 6.10
CA GLY A 80 8.59 5.21 5.53
C GLY A 80 9.22 5.59 4.20
N TRP A 81 9.35 4.63 3.30
CA TRP A 81 10.17 4.73 2.11
C TRP A 81 9.43 4.25 0.88
N MET A 82 9.78 4.81 -0.25
CA MET A 82 9.45 4.26 -1.56
C MET A 82 10.70 3.93 -2.35
N VAL A 83 10.61 2.90 -3.20
CA VAL A 83 11.72 2.41 -4.01
C VAL A 83 11.26 2.07 -5.43
N TYR A 84 12.13 2.27 -6.40
CA TYR A 84 11.86 1.88 -7.78
C TYR A 84 11.96 0.37 -7.95
N HIS A 85 10.93 -0.22 -8.55
CA HIS A 85 10.86 -1.63 -8.89
C HIS A 85 11.00 -1.83 -10.40
N PRO A 86 12.17 -2.27 -10.90
CA PRO A 86 12.42 -2.38 -12.34
C PRO A 86 11.52 -3.42 -13.02
N SER A 87 11.15 -4.49 -12.32
CA SER A 87 10.23 -5.51 -12.86
C SER A 87 8.82 -4.98 -13.13
N HIS A 88 8.42 -3.92 -12.45
CA HIS A 88 7.12 -3.26 -12.60
C HIS A 88 7.21 -1.92 -13.34
N GLY A 89 8.40 -1.34 -13.45
CA GLY A 89 8.64 -0.06 -14.12
C GLY A 89 8.14 1.17 -13.35
N HIS A 90 7.80 1.03 -12.07
CA HIS A 90 7.28 2.11 -11.24
C HIS A 90 7.76 2.01 -9.78
N ILE A 91 7.42 3.01 -8.98
CA ILE A 91 7.84 3.13 -7.58
C ILE A 91 6.79 2.52 -6.66
N HIS A 92 7.26 1.75 -5.67
CA HIS A 92 6.44 1.16 -4.62
C HIS A 92 6.73 1.79 -3.26
N ILE A 93 5.69 1.87 -2.42
CA ILE A 93 5.83 2.16 -0.99
C ILE A 93 6.22 0.85 -0.29
N GLU A 94 7.32 0.86 0.45
CA GLU A 94 7.79 -0.30 1.19
C GLU A 94 7.00 -0.50 2.48
N GLY A 95 6.84 -1.78 2.88
CA GLY A 95 6.21 -2.13 4.16
C GLY A 95 4.73 -1.75 4.26
N TRP A 96 4.04 -1.56 3.12
CA TRP A 96 2.62 -1.20 3.11
C TRP A 96 1.70 -2.30 3.64
N GLY A 97 1.98 -3.55 3.31
CA GLY A 97 1.17 -4.70 3.74
C GLY A 97 2.00 -5.85 4.28
N LEU A 98 1.48 -6.50 5.31
CA LEU A 98 2.02 -7.73 5.85
C LEU A 98 0.92 -8.80 5.86
N TYR A 99 1.15 -9.88 5.10
CA TYR A 99 0.24 -11.02 5.03
C TYR A 99 0.84 -12.18 5.80
N THR A 100 0.10 -12.72 6.76
CA THR A 100 0.55 -13.84 7.58
C THR A 100 -0.41 -15.01 7.46
N LEU A 101 0.13 -16.20 7.26
CA LEU A 101 -0.60 -17.46 7.45
C LEU A 101 -0.49 -17.85 8.93
N ARG A 102 -1.64 -18.09 9.55
CA ARG A 102 -1.70 -18.39 10.99
C ARG A 102 -2.40 -19.71 11.22
N LEU A 103 -1.92 -20.45 12.20
CA LEU A 103 -2.59 -21.66 12.67
C LEU A 103 -3.78 -21.22 13.53
N ARG A 104 -4.97 -21.77 13.19
CA ARG A 104 -6.19 -21.45 13.95
C ARG A 104 -6.07 -21.97 15.38
N ASP A 105 -6.25 -21.07 16.34
CA ASP A 105 -6.37 -21.38 17.76
C ASP A 105 -7.73 -20.91 18.27
N VAL A 106 -8.66 -21.84 18.46
CA VAL A 106 -10.02 -21.53 18.89
C VAL A 106 -10.12 -21.04 20.34
N THR A 107 -9.05 -21.17 21.11
CA THR A 107 -9.00 -20.71 22.51
C THR A 107 -8.63 -19.22 22.61
N VAL A 108 -8.11 -18.65 21.53
CA VAL A 108 -7.69 -17.25 21.43
C VAL A 108 -8.66 -16.50 20.52
N ALA A 109 -9.41 -15.56 21.09
CA ALA A 109 -10.42 -14.78 20.34
C ALA A 109 -9.80 -13.81 19.33
N ASP A 110 -8.66 -13.20 19.66
CA ASP A 110 -7.94 -12.29 18.76
C ASP A 110 -7.11 -13.08 17.76
N THR A 111 -7.55 -13.09 16.50
CA THR A 111 -6.86 -13.82 15.40
C THR A 111 -5.45 -13.30 15.13
N LEU A 112 -5.12 -12.07 15.52
CA LEU A 112 -3.76 -11.52 15.40
C LEU A 112 -2.78 -12.13 16.41
N GLN A 113 -3.30 -12.82 17.42
CA GLN A 113 -2.50 -13.55 18.42
C GLN A 113 -2.26 -15.01 18.03
N TRP A 114 -2.92 -15.51 17.01
CA TRP A 114 -2.71 -16.89 16.55
C TRP A 114 -1.27 -17.08 16.06
N PRO A 115 -0.66 -18.26 16.28
CA PRO A 115 0.69 -18.55 15.83
C PRO A 115 0.90 -18.33 14.34
N VAL A 116 1.91 -17.54 13.99
CA VAL A 116 2.30 -17.32 12.59
C VAL A 116 3.11 -18.51 12.10
N VAL A 117 2.66 -19.18 11.07
CA VAL A 117 3.38 -20.28 10.41
C VAL A 117 4.18 -19.83 9.20
N ASN A 118 3.73 -18.77 8.52
CA ASN A 118 4.48 -18.15 7.43
C ASN A 118 3.96 -16.74 7.10
N SER A 119 4.74 -16.00 6.31
CA SER A 119 4.39 -14.65 5.82
C SER A 119 4.47 -14.59 4.30
N GLY A 120 3.65 -13.73 3.71
CA GLY A 120 3.73 -13.39 2.31
C GLY A 120 4.98 -12.59 2.00
N ILE A 121 5.47 -12.69 0.77
CA ILE A 121 6.70 -12.02 0.33
C ILE A 121 6.43 -10.61 -0.21
N LYS A 122 5.22 -10.36 -0.74
CA LYS A 122 4.87 -9.05 -1.25
C LYS A 122 4.49 -8.12 -0.10
N THR A 123 5.36 -7.19 0.20
CA THR A 123 5.17 -6.19 1.26
C THR A 123 5.13 -4.75 0.74
N SER A 124 5.52 -4.55 -0.51
CA SER A 124 5.58 -3.24 -1.17
C SER A 124 4.51 -3.11 -2.25
N PHE A 125 3.92 -1.94 -2.33
CA PHE A 125 2.79 -1.65 -3.21
C PHE A 125 2.88 -0.24 -3.77
N CYS A 126 2.39 -0.06 -4.99
CA CYS A 126 2.02 1.24 -5.50
C CYS A 126 0.57 1.52 -5.12
N LEU A 127 0.28 2.65 -4.50
CA LEU A 127 -1.06 3.01 -4.11
C LEU A 127 -1.77 3.79 -5.22
N ILE A 128 -2.94 3.29 -5.60
CA ILE A 128 -3.69 3.81 -6.75
C ILE A 128 -5.20 3.71 -6.52
N ASP A 129 -5.96 4.65 -7.06
CA ASP A 129 -7.42 4.58 -7.15
C ASP A 129 -7.86 3.68 -8.31
N LEU A 130 -7.80 2.38 -8.12
CA LEU A 130 -8.11 1.44 -9.20
C LEU A 130 -9.63 1.36 -9.47
N THR A 131 -10.42 1.24 -8.41
CA THR A 131 -11.89 1.16 -8.52
C THR A 131 -12.59 1.78 -7.31
N THR A 132 -13.92 1.83 -7.35
CA THR A 132 -14.74 2.18 -6.18
C THR A 132 -15.04 0.95 -5.34
N CYS A 133 -15.30 1.16 -4.05
CA CYS A 133 -15.89 0.13 -3.19
C CYS A 133 -17.32 -0.14 -3.68
N SER A 134 -17.55 -1.32 -4.27
CA SER A 134 -18.87 -1.74 -4.77
C SER A 134 -18.87 -3.21 -5.15
N GLY A 135 -20.05 -3.77 -5.37
CA GLY A 135 -20.22 -5.14 -5.86
C GLY A 135 -19.70 -6.19 -4.87
N SER A 136 -18.83 -7.09 -5.31
CA SER A 136 -18.28 -8.18 -4.50
C SER A 136 -17.37 -7.71 -3.36
N LEU A 137 -16.87 -6.48 -3.42
CA LEU A 137 -16.07 -5.86 -2.36
C LEU A 137 -16.96 -5.18 -1.29
N GLY A 138 -18.27 -5.02 -1.57
CA GLY A 138 -19.19 -4.24 -0.76
C GLY A 138 -18.94 -2.74 -0.86
N ASP A 139 -19.79 -1.95 -0.23
CA ASP A 139 -19.61 -0.51 -0.12
C ASP A 139 -18.58 -0.18 0.96
N CYS A 140 -17.73 0.83 0.73
CA CYS A 140 -16.94 1.40 1.81
C CYS A 140 -17.86 2.23 2.70
N VAL A 141 -18.00 1.83 3.93
CA VAL A 141 -18.86 2.50 4.90
C VAL A 141 -18.07 2.89 6.14
N ASP A 142 -18.49 3.96 6.79
CA ASP A 142 -17.96 4.35 8.09
C ASP A 142 -18.51 3.44 9.22
N SER A 143 -18.11 3.74 10.46
CA SER A 143 -18.51 2.96 11.64
C SER A 143 -20.02 3.01 11.95
N VAL A 144 -20.78 3.91 11.31
CA VAL A 144 -22.23 4.06 11.48
C VAL A 144 -23.01 3.70 10.21
N GLY A 145 -22.33 3.19 9.17
CA GLY A 145 -22.94 2.66 7.96
C GLY A 145 -23.16 3.68 6.82
N ASN A 146 -22.64 4.89 6.91
CA ASN A 146 -22.72 5.83 5.79
C ASN A 146 -21.73 5.43 4.70
N ILE A 147 -22.19 5.45 3.44
CA ILE A 147 -21.33 5.19 2.28
C ILE A 147 -20.31 6.32 2.13
N LEU A 148 -19.05 5.94 2.09
CA LEU A 148 -17.93 6.87 1.93
C LEU A 148 -17.66 7.14 0.44
N ASN A 149 -17.37 8.39 0.14
CA ASN A 149 -16.94 8.82 -1.18
C ASN A 149 -15.94 9.97 -1.06
N ASN A 150 -15.25 10.28 -2.15
CA ASN A 150 -14.21 11.31 -2.17
C ASN A 150 -14.75 12.75 -2.30
N ALA A 151 -16.06 12.97 -2.26
CA ALA A 151 -16.65 14.30 -2.44
C ALA A 151 -16.38 15.26 -1.29
N SER A 152 -16.15 14.73 -0.10
CA SER A 152 -16.04 15.51 1.14
C SER A 152 -14.62 15.94 1.48
N PHE A 153 -13.62 15.59 0.68
CA PHE A 153 -12.20 15.80 1.00
C PHE A 153 -11.41 16.50 -0.11
N PRO A 154 -10.20 17.04 0.19
CA PRO A 154 -9.42 17.86 -0.73
C PRO A 154 -9.06 17.21 -2.05
N ASN A 155 -8.94 15.89 -2.09
CA ASN A 155 -8.66 15.16 -3.31
C ASN A 155 -9.91 14.82 -4.14
N TYR A 156 -11.08 15.26 -3.73
CA TYR A 156 -12.27 15.24 -4.57
C TYR A 156 -12.03 16.09 -5.82
N GLY A 157 -12.26 15.60 -6.95
CA GLY A 157 -12.03 16.33 -8.21
C GLY A 157 -10.60 16.23 -8.75
N LEU A 158 -9.70 15.52 -8.11
CA LEU A 158 -8.50 15.04 -8.79
C LEU A 158 -8.95 14.06 -9.88
N ALA A 159 -8.82 14.47 -11.12
CA ALA A 159 -9.21 13.66 -12.27
C ALA A 159 -8.46 12.31 -12.23
N GLY A 160 -9.19 11.20 -12.14
CA GLY A 160 -8.63 9.88 -12.03
C GLY A 160 -8.04 9.52 -10.66
N GLY A 161 -8.08 10.42 -9.67
CA GLY A 161 -7.56 10.15 -8.34
C GLY A 161 -6.05 9.94 -8.28
N TYR A 162 -5.61 9.08 -7.37
CA TYR A 162 -4.19 8.72 -7.26
C TYR A 162 -3.80 7.65 -8.29
N ASN A 163 -2.55 7.72 -8.72
CA ASN A 163 -1.91 6.74 -9.59
C ASN A 163 -0.54 6.36 -9.03
N CYS A 164 0.17 5.44 -9.72
CA CYS A 164 1.53 5.03 -9.37
C CYS A 164 2.58 6.13 -9.65
N GLY A 165 2.31 7.34 -9.24
CA GLY A 165 3.19 8.48 -9.48
C GLY A 165 4.48 8.41 -8.67
N ASN A 166 5.51 9.07 -9.20
CA ASN A 166 6.83 9.13 -8.56
C ASN A 166 6.89 10.13 -7.40
N VAL A 167 5.90 10.98 -7.26
CA VAL A 167 5.86 12.04 -6.24
C VAL A 167 4.75 11.80 -5.25
N THR A 168 3.55 11.50 -5.72
CA THR A 168 2.37 11.32 -4.88
C THR A 168 1.71 10.00 -5.22
N GLN A 169 1.40 9.23 -4.21
CA GLN A 169 0.60 8.01 -4.29
C GLN A 169 -0.44 8.02 -3.18
N GLY A 170 -1.54 7.31 -3.38
CA GLY A 170 -2.57 7.29 -2.36
C GLY A 170 -3.80 6.50 -2.75
N ILE A 171 -4.79 6.53 -1.87
CA ILE A 171 -6.12 5.96 -2.10
C ILE A 171 -7.15 6.98 -1.61
N SER A 172 -8.00 7.45 -2.52
CA SER A 172 -9.09 8.37 -2.20
C SER A 172 -10.16 7.70 -1.32
N VAL A 173 -10.91 8.51 -0.60
CA VAL A 173 -12.03 8.02 0.21
C VAL A 173 -13.02 7.24 -0.65
N GLY A 174 -13.39 6.04 -0.23
CA GLY A 174 -14.30 5.17 -0.97
C GLY A 174 -13.72 4.53 -2.23
N ARG A 175 -12.40 4.62 -2.41
CA ARG A 175 -11.66 3.94 -3.49
C ARG A 175 -10.93 2.72 -2.95
N VAL A 176 -10.54 1.87 -3.87
CA VAL A 176 -9.86 0.58 -3.59
C VAL A 176 -8.68 0.42 -4.53
N ASP A 177 -7.58 0.00 -3.96
CA ASP A 177 -6.46 -0.58 -4.69
C ASP A 177 -6.56 -2.12 -4.62
N ILE A 178 -6.41 -2.80 -5.76
CA ILE A 178 -6.61 -4.25 -5.87
C ILE A 178 -5.39 -4.90 -6.51
N TYR A 179 -4.88 -5.93 -5.85
CA TYR A 179 -3.80 -6.78 -6.34
C TYR A 179 -4.30 -8.20 -6.57
N SER A 180 -4.18 -8.67 -7.80
CA SER A 180 -4.65 -9.99 -8.20
C SER A 180 -3.69 -11.09 -7.72
N ARG A 181 -4.26 -12.22 -7.32
CA ARG A 181 -3.53 -13.47 -7.06
C ARG A 181 -2.70 -14.00 -8.24
N SER A 182 -2.92 -13.45 -9.43
CA SER A 182 -2.12 -13.80 -10.62
C SER A 182 -0.74 -13.16 -10.64
N LEU A 183 -0.49 -12.14 -9.82
CA LEU A 183 0.81 -11.52 -9.69
C LEU A 183 1.80 -12.49 -9.05
N ASP A 184 3.03 -12.51 -9.56
CA ASP A 184 4.05 -13.50 -9.16
C ASP A 184 4.34 -13.52 -7.66
N GLU A 185 4.28 -12.39 -7.00
CA GLU A 185 4.57 -12.25 -5.56
C GLU A 185 3.34 -12.34 -4.65
N SER A 186 2.12 -12.50 -5.21
CA SER A 186 0.87 -12.56 -4.43
C SER A 186 0.63 -13.94 -3.85
N PHE A 187 1.55 -14.43 -3.02
CA PHE A 187 1.39 -15.72 -2.36
C PHE A 187 2.01 -15.78 -0.96
N VAL A 188 1.53 -16.74 -0.18
CA VAL A 188 2.14 -17.19 1.08
C VAL A 188 2.52 -18.66 0.93
N LYS A 189 3.73 -19.04 1.30
CA LYS A 189 4.15 -20.44 1.31
C LYS A 189 3.41 -21.20 2.40
N ILE A 190 2.82 -22.34 2.06
CA ILE A 190 2.21 -23.25 3.02
C ILE A 190 3.26 -24.29 3.38
N PRO A 191 3.63 -24.46 4.67
CA PRO A 191 4.49 -25.55 5.11
C PRO A 191 3.86 -26.90 4.77
N TYR A 192 4.66 -27.85 4.32
CA TYR A 192 4.16 -29.19 3.96
C TYR A 192 3.68 -30.01 5.15
N GLU A 193 3.95 -29.58 6.36
CA GLU A 193 3.71 -30.30 7.63
C GLU A 193 2.76 -29.54 8.58
N ALA A 194 1.89 -28.70 8.04
CA ALA A 194 0.89 -28.01 8.86
C ALA A 194 -0.45 -28.73 8.87
#